data_b99d7317a660355a938d192999fae58c
#
_entry.id   b99d7317a660355a938d192999fae58c
#
_cell.length_a   1.000
_cell.length_b   1.000
_cell.length_c   1.000
_cell.angle_alpha   90.00
_cell.angle_beta   90.00
_cell.angle_gamma   90.00
#
_symmetry.space_group_name_H-M   'P 1'
#
loop_
_entity.id
_entity.type
_entity.pdbx_description
1 polymer ?
#
loop_
_entity_poly.entity_id
_entity_poly.type
_entity_poly.pdbx_seq_one_letter_code
_entity_poly.pdbx_strand_id
1 'polypeptide(L)'
;MSYIDYLLLLERIHFHIEHKSTGPAGAFAHRLGISERTLYRILAEMRDMGAIIEYNIDRESFIYGNEVKISIQIQIDANRTKGGFFSGNLDLLPKLAVEVPKLVPDNYWASPNP
;
A
#
# COMPACT_ATOMS: atom_id res chain seq x y z
N MET A 1 7.15 7.69 11.17
CA MET A 1 6.60 6.58 10.38
C MET A 1 7.75 5.77 9.83
N SER A 2 7.73 4.48 10.06
CA SER A 2 8.78 3.62 9.55
C SER A 2 8.55 3.36 8.08
N TYR A 3 9.55 2.80 7.44
CA TYR A 3 9.43 2.47 6.03
C TYR A 3 8.33 1.45 5.80
N ILE A 4 8.23 0.48 6.69
CA ILE A 4 7.19 -0.53 6.59
C ILE A 4 5.81 0.11 6.76
N ASP A 5 5.70 1.02 7.71
CA ASP A 5 4.43 1.72 7.92
C ASP A 5 4.04 2.49 6.67
N TYR A 6 5.01 3.10 6.03
CA TYR A 6 4.75 3.85 4.81
C TYR A 6 4.23 2.92 3.70
N LEU A 7 4.85 1.75 3.55
CA LEU A 7 4.41 0.82 2.52
C LEU A 7 3.01 0.30 2.79
N LEU A 8 2.72 0.02 4.05
CA LEU A 8 1.37 -0.45 4.39
C LEU A 8 0.35 0.65 4.16
N LEU A 9 0.71 1.87 4.47
CA LEU A 9 -0.17 2.99 4.24
C LEU A 9 -0.43 3.17 2.75
N LEU A 10 0.60 3.02 1.95
CA LEU A 10 0.46 3.14 0.51
C LEU A 10 -0.52 2.11 -0.02
N GLU A 11 -0.44 0.90 0.48
CA GLU A 11 -1.37 -0.14 0.04
C GLU A 11 -2.80 0.17 0.47
N ARG A 12 -2.97 0.72 1.66
CA ARG A 12 -4.30 1.07 2.12
C ARG A 12 -4.90 2.18 1.27
N ILE A 13 -4.08 3.15 0.93
CA ILE A 13 -4.54 4.25 0.08
C ILE A 13 -4.94 3.70 -1.28
N HIS A 14 -4.12 2.84 -1.84
CA HIS A 14 -4.41 2.23 -3.13
C HIS A 14 -5.74 1.47 -3.09
N PHE A 15 -5.93 0.68 -2.04
CA PHE A 15 -7.14 -0.11 -1.92
C PHE A 15 -8.38 0.78 -1.96
N HIS A 16 -8.36 1.86 -1.19
CA HIS A 16 -9.53 2.72 -1.11
C HIS A 16 -9.77 3.50 -2.40
N ILE A 17 -8.71 3.92 -3.07
CA ILE A 17 -8.88 4.60 -4.34
C ILE A 17 -9.43 3.65 -5.39
N GLU A 18 -8.91 2.45 -5.41
CA GLU A 18 -9.34 1.47 -6.38
C GLU A 18 -10.81 1.13 -6.18
N HIS A 19 -11.25 1.10 -4.96
CA HIS A 19 -12.65 0.79 -4.68
C HIS A 19 -13.54 2.02 -4.65
N LYS A 20 -12.96 3.18 -4.97
CA LYS A 20 -13.72 4.43 -5.04
C LYS A 20 -14.47 4.71 -3.76
N SER A 21 -13.79 4.48 -2.65
CA SER A 21 -14.41 4.60 -1.33
C SER A 21 -13.60 5.45 -0.38
N THR A 22 -12.87 6.43 -0.90
CA THR A 22 -12.00 7.22 -0.02
C THR A 22 -12.76 8.28 0.77
N GLY A 23 -13.79 8.86 0.18
CA GLY A 23 -14.40 10.03 0.75
C GLY A 23 -13.55 11.27 0.50
N PRO A 24 -13.96 12.41 1.02
CA PRO A 24 -13.18 13.64 0.87
C PRO A 24 -11.82 13.51 1.54
N ALA A 25 -10.91 14.38 1.14
CA ALA A 25 -9.54 14.29 1.61
C ALA A 25 -9.43 14.31 3.14
N GLY A 26 -10.18 15.18 3.78
CA GLY A 26 -10.11 15.25 5.23
C GLY A 26 -10.56 13.98 5.91
N ALA A 27 -11.67 13.43 5.44
CA ALA A 27 -12.18 12.19 6.00
C ALA A 27 -11.25 11.02 5.70
N PHE A 28 -10.69 11.00 4.51
CA PHE A 28 -9.79 9.94 4.12
C PHE A 28 -8.53 9.96 4.98
N ALA A 29 -7.94 11.14 5.13
CA ALA A 29 -6.75 11.27 5.96
C ALA A 29 -7.05 10.86 7.39
N HIS A 30 -8.20 11.25 7.91
CA HIS A 30 -8.58 10.89 9.27
C HIS A 30 -8.69 9.38 9.42
N ARG A 31 -9.33 8.73 8.48
CA ARG A 31 -9.45 7.27 8.52
C ARG A 31 -8.09 6.58 8.43
N LEU A 32 -7.16 7.18 7.73
CA LEU A 32 -5.84 6.61 7.61
C LEU A 32 -4.95 6.95 8.80
N GLY A 33 -5.38 7.88 9.64
CA GLY A 33 -4.58 8.27 10.78
C GLY A 33 -3.44 9.20 10.41
N ILE A 34 -3.58 9.97 9.35
CA ILE A 34 -2.53 10.88 8.91
C ILE A 34 -3.13 12.25 8.67
N SER A 35 -2.28 13.24 8.48
CA SER A 35 -2.75 14.58 8.17
C SER A 35 -3.09 14.67 6.68
N GLU A 36 -3.91 15.64 6.33
CA GLU A 36 -4.20 15.87 4.91
C GLU A 36 -2.94 16.19 4.14
N ARG A 37 -2.03 16.92 4.77
CA ARG A 37 -0.79 17.28 4.12
C ARG A 37 -0.01 16.02 3.76
N THR A 38 0.06 15.06 4.67
CA THR A 38 0.73 13.81 4.39
C THR A 38 0.01 13.06 3.29
N LEU A 39 -1.32 13.06 3.32
CA LEU A 39 -2.09 12.39 2.29
C LEU A 39 -1.77 12.98 0.92
N TYR A 40 -1.80 14.30 0.79
CA TYR A 40 -1.52 14.93 -0.50
C TYR A 40 -0.10 14.66 -0.97
N ARG A 41 0.85 14.61 -0.02
CA ARG A 41 2.21 14.29 -0.38
C ARG A 41 2.30 12.89 -0.97
N ILE A 42 1.62 11.93 -0.34
CA ILE A 42 1.66 10.55 -0.82
C ILE A 42 0.97 10.45 -2.17
N LEU A 43 -0.15 11.13 -2.35
CA LEU A 43 -0.83 11.11 -3.63
C LEU A 43 0.07 11.69 -4.73
N ALA A 44 0.82 12.74 -4.39
CA ALA A 44 1.74 13.31 -5.35
C ALA A 44 2.85 12.34 -5.71
N GLU A 45 3.33 11.60 -4.72
CA GLU A 45 4.34 10.59 -4.98
C GLU A 45 3.81 9.50 -5.88
N MET A 46 2.57 9.09 -5.68
CA MET A 46 1.96 8.09 -6.53
C MET A 46 1.80 8.61 -7.95
N ARG A 47 1.44 9.87 -8.09
CA ARG A 47 1.33 10.47 -9.43
C ARG A 47 2.69 10.52 -10.12
N ASP A 48 3.73 10.79 -9.35
CA ASP A 48 5.08 10.79 -9.91
C ASP A 48 5.46 9.41 -10.41
N MET A 49 4.89 8.38 -9.84
CA MET A 49 5.15 7.02 -10.27
C MET A 49 4.25 6.59 -11.42
N GLY A 50 3.39 7.46 -11.87
CA GLY A 50 2.57 7.14 -13.04
C GLY A 50 1.09 7.00 -12.79
N ALA A 51 0.64 7.12 -11.56
CA ALA A 51 -0.78 6.99 -11.29
C ALA A 51 -1.50 8.28 -11.68
N ILE A 52 -2.65 8.14 -12.30
CA ILE A 52 -3.51 9.28 -12.57
C ILE A 52 -4.59 9.23 -11.49
N ILE A 53 -4.54 10.20 -10.59
CA ILE A 53 -5.47 10.22 -9.47
C ILE A 53 -6.24 11.52 -9.51
N GLU A 54 -7.55 11.42 -9.52
CA GLU A 54 -8.43 12.57 -9.56
C GLU A 54 -9.51 12.43 -8.52
N TYR A 55 -10.06 13.54 -8.09
CA TYR A 55 -11.15 13.49 -7.14
C TYR A 55 -12.46 13.56 -7.92
N ASN A 56 -13.32 12.57 -7.70
CA ASN A 56 -14.61 12.52 -8.37
C ASN A 56 -15.67 13.00 -7.41
N ILE A 57 -16.30 14.11 -7.75
CA ILE A 57 -17.28 14.72 -6.87
C ILE A 57 -18.52 13.86 -6.72
N ASP A 58 -18.95 13.25 -7.79
CA ASP A 58 -20.16 12.44 -7.74
C ASP A 58 -20.02 11.24 -6.83
N ARG A 59 -18.83 10.66 -6.80
CA ARG A 59 -18.60 9.53 -5.92
C ARG A 59 -18.04 9.94 -4.59
N GLU A 60 -17.66 11.19 -4.46
CA GLU A 60 -17.02 11.71 -3.26
C GLU A 60 -15.82 10.85 -2.91
N SER A 61 -14.99 10.62 -3.91
CA SER A 61 -13.84 9.75 -3.71
C SER A 61 -12.75 10.10 -4.71
N PHE A 62 -11.51 9.88 -4.29
CA PHE A 62 -10.42 9.88 -5.25
C PHE A 62 -10.59 8.61 -6.08
N ILE A 63 -10.28 8.71 -7.35
CA ILE A 63 -10.35 7.58 -8.25
C ILE A 63 -9.13 7.58 -9.16
N TYR A 64 -8.83 6.43 -9.73
CA TYR A 64 -7.76 6.34 -10.70
C TYR A 64 -8.31 6.62 -12.10
N GLY A 65 -7.51 7.32 -12.88
CA GLY A 65 -7.83 7.52 -14.28
C GLY A 65 -7.15 6.52 -15.19
N ASN A 66 -6.32 5.65 -14.64
CA ASN A 66 -5.67 4.60 -15.40
C ASN A 66 -5.64 3.36 -14.54
N GLU A 67 -5.18 2.28 -15.11
CA GLU A 67 -5.09 1.04 -14.36
C GLU A 67 -3.82 1.09 -13.53
N VAL A 68 -3.95 0.97 -12.22
CA VAL A 68 -2.83 1.08 -11.31
C VAL A 68 -2.74 -0.19 -10.50
N LYS A 69 -1.56 -0.76 -10.45
CA LYS A 69 -1.30 -1.90 -9.62
C LYS A 69 -0.13 -1.58 -8.74
N ILE A 70 -0.23 -1.90 -7.47
CA ILE A 70 0.85 -1.69 -6.55
C ILE A 70 1.38 -3.04 -6.13
N SER A 71 2.66 -3.24 -6.36
CA SER A 71 3.29 -4.49 -6.00
C SER A 71 4.49 -4.15 -5.13
N ILE A 72 4.49 -4.66 -3.93
CA ILE A 72 5.58 -4.41 -3.01
C ILE A 72 6.40 -5.68 -2.90
N GLN A 73 7.66 -5.57 -3.29
CA GLN A 73 8.53 -6.71 -3.27
C GLN A 73 9.70 -6.43 -2.36
N ILE A 74 9.97 -7.34 -1.48
CA ILE A 74 11.13 -7.24 -0.61
C ILE A 74 12.09 -8.34 -1.03
N GLN A 75 13.26 -7.93 -1.47
CA GLN A 75 14.26 -8.86 -1.86
C GLN A 75 15.39 -8.85 -0.89
N ILE A 76 15.73 -9.99 -0.37
CA ILE A 76 16.83 -10.12 0.55
C ILE A 76 17.85 -11.03 -0.07
N ASP A 77 19.04 -10.50 -0.29
CA ASP A 77 20.09 -11.28 -0.87
C ASP A 77 20.85 -12.00 0.23
N ALA A 78 20.39 -13.16 0.55
CA ALA A 78 20.94 -13.90 1.64
C ALA A 78 22.32 -14.44 1.36
N ASN A 79 22.68 -14.51 0.11
CA ASN A 79 23.99 -14.99 -0.21
C ASN A 79 25.07 -14.04 0.20
N ARG A 80 24.72 -12.80 0.35
CA ARG A 80 25.69 -11.81 0.75
C ARG A 80 25.93 -11.80 2.22
N THR A 81 25.01 -12.35 2.98
CA THR A 81 25.18 -12.34 4.39
C THR A 81 25.86 -13.59 4.73
N LYS A 82 26.87 -13.52 5.43
CA LYS A 82 27.49 -14.63 5.78
C LYS A 82 26.89 -15.26 6.82
N GLY A 83 26.91 -16.26 6.99
CA GLY A 83 26.62 -16.87 8.11
C GLY A 83 25.34 -17.34 8.40
N GLY A 84 25.28 -18.12 9.31
CA GLY A 84 24.08 -18.71 9.68
C GLY A 84 23.09 -17.82 10.34
N PHE A 85 23.52 -16.63 10.65
CA PHE A 85 22.59 -15.75 11.29
C PHE A 85 21.32 -15.63 10.48
N PHE A 86 21.47 -15.49 9.20
CA PHE A 86 20.30 -15.37 8.37
C PHE A 86 19.74 -16.66 7.91
N SER A 87 20.41 -17.74 8.18
CA SER A 87 19.90 -19.01 7.74
C SER A 87 18.52 -19.28 8.23
N GLY A 88 18.30 -19.05 9.47
CA GLY A 88 16.98 -19.30 10.01
C GLY A 88 15.97 -18.31 9.51
N ASN A 89 16.40 -17.10 9.33
CA ASN A 89 15.47 -16.10 8.89
C ASN A 89 15.18 -16.21 7.41
N LEU A 90 16.09 -16.84 6.70
CA LEU A 90 15.88 -16.99 5.29
C LEU A 90 14.67 -17.82 4.96
N ASP A 91 14.41 -18.79 5.76
CA ASP A 91 13.25 -19.62 5.49
C ASP A 91 11.99 -18.82 5.70
N LEU A 92 12.03 -17.94 6.66
CA LEU A 92 10.84 -17.20 6.99
C LEU A 92 10.63 -15.99 6.11
N LEU A 93 11.68 -15.24 5.90
CA LEU A 93 11.55 -14.00 5.16
C LEU A 93 11.06 -14.20 3.73
N PRO A 94 11.62 -15.11 2.97
CA PRO A 94 11.13 -15.33 1.63
C PRO A 94 9.68 -15.77 1.62
N LYS A 95 9.30 -16.54 2.60
CA LYS A 95 7.94 -16.96 2.65
C LYS A 95 7.03 -15.80 2.88
N LEU A 96 7.39 -14.93 3.78
CA LEU A 96 6.56 -13.77 4.03
C LEU A 96 6.45 -12.91 2.81
N ALA A 97 7.55 -12.74 2.11
CA ALA A 97 7.54 -11.89 0.93
C ALA A 97 6.68 -12.47 -0.16
N VAL A 98 6.70 -13.76 -0.29
CA VAL A 98 5.94 -14.40 -1.35
C VAL A 98 4.50 -14.61 -0.93
N GLU A 99 4.32 -15.02 0.28
CA GLU A 99 2.99 -15.38 0.72
C GLU A 99 2.07 -14.22 0.95
N VAL A 100 2.61 -13.12 1.37
CA VAL A 100 1.77 -11.98 1.63
C VAL A 100 0.91 -11.63 0.41
N PRO A 101 1.49 -11.45 -0.77
CA PRO A 101 0.65 -11.14 -1.92
C PRO A 101 -0.31 -12.27 -2.26
N LYS A 102 0.08 -13.49 -1.99
CA LYS A 102 -0.79 -14.58 -2.33
C LYS A 102 -1.80 -14.90 -1.28
N LEU A 103 -1.36 -14.85 -0.04
CA LEU A 103 -2.25 -15.19 1.04
C LEU A 103 -3.12 -14.05 1.49
N VAL A 104 -2.88 -12.88 0.95
CA VAL A 104 -3.70 -11.74 1.26
C VAL A 104 -4.51 -11.43 0.02
N PRO A 105 -5.52 -12.21 -0.25
CA PRO A 105 -6.32 -12.00 -1.44
C PRO A 105 -7.22 -10.82 -1.23
N ASP A 106 -8.03 -10.56 -2.20
CA ASP A 106 -8.91 -9.42 -2.15
C ASP A 106 -9.75 -9.42 -0.89
N ASN A 107 -10.17 -10.57 -0.44
CA ASN A 107 -11.01 -10.59 0.73
C ASN A 107 -10.27 -10.22 2.00
N TYR A 108 -8.96 -10.30 2.00
CA TYR A 108 -8.21 -9.86 3.16
C TYR A 108 -8.39 -8.36 3.33
N TRP A 109 -8.30 -7.64 2.23
CA TRP A 109 -8.44 -6.20 2.28
C TRP A 109 -9.88 -5.79 2.48
N ALA A 110 -10.78 -6.57 1.96
CA ALA A 110 -12.18 -6.24 2.06
C ALA A 110 -12.77 -6.62 3.40
N SER A 111 -12.33 -7.72 3.95
CA SER A 111 -12.87 -8.21 5.18
C SER A 111 -12.78 -7.26 6.32
N PRO A 112 -11.67 -6.70 6.59
CA PRO A 112 -11.58 -5.80 7.73
C PRO A 112 -12.31 -4.52 7.51
N ASN A 113 -12.71 -4.30 6.30
CA ASN A 113 -13.34 -3.09 5.99
C ASN A 113 -14.76 -3.15 5.82
N PRO A 114 -15.36 -4.20 5.89
CA PRO A 114 -16.79 -4.25 5.64
C PRO A 114 -17.52 -3.32 6.50
#